data_02a5b12ec66ed3dec89a81b080971f31
#
_entry.id   02a5b12ec66ed3dec89a81b080971f31
#
_cell.length_a   1.000
_cell.length_b   1.000
_cell.length_c   1.000
_cell.angle_alpha   90.00
_cell.angle_beta   90.00
_cell.angle_gamma   90.00
#
_symmetry.space_group_name_H-M   'P 1'
#
loop_
_entity.id
_entity.type
_entity.pdbx_description
1 polymer ?
#
loop_
_entity_poly.entity_id
_entity_poly.type
_entity_poly.pdbx_seq_one_letter_code
_entity_poly.pdbx_strand_id
1 'polypeptide(L)'
;MNIKPWIQAARLRTLPLSVSGIIVGSAYAYYQGFSDWRIVVLALLTTLGLQVLSNYANDYGDGVKGTDANRIGEKRLVAAGIITAEQMKMAVIITSILTFIIALLLIYVAFGKENFALSLIFILLGIGSIGAAIKYTVGKSAYGYSG
;
A
#
# COMPACT_ATOMS: atom_id res chain seq x y z
N MET A 1 21.92 -8.92 3.57
CA MET A 1 20.90 -7.87 3.92
C MET A 1 19.99 -8.44 5.00
N ASN A 2 19.87 -7.78 6.15
CA ASN A 2 18.97 -8.24 7.22
C ASN A 2 17.52 -7.87 6.86
N ILE A 3 16.66 -8.87 6.66
CA ILE A 3 15.25 -8.68 6.26
C ILE A 3 14.34 -8.27 7.44
N LYS A 4 14.73 -8.56 8.68
CA LYS A 4 13.90 -8.31 9.87
C LYS A 4 13.42 -6.86 10.02
N PRO A 5 14.28 -5.82 9.84
CA PRO A 5 13.82 -4.44 9.88
C PRO A 5 12.74 -4.11 8.84
N TRP A 6 12.84 -4.68 7.64
CA TRP A 6 11.88 -4.45 6.55
C TRP A 6 10.51 -5.07 6.86
N ILE A 7 10.49 -6.28 7.44
CA ILE A 7 9.26 -6.92 7.90
C ILE A 7 8.62 -6.09 9.02
N GLN A 8 9.43 -5.57 9.93
CA GLN A 8 8.95 -4.71 11.01
C GLN A 8 8.37 -3.39 10.46
N ALA A 9 9.04 -2.75 9.50
CA ALA A 9 8.55 -1.54 8.84
C ALA A 9 7.25 -1.80 8.05
N ALA A 10 7.08 -2.98 7.45
CA ALA A 10 5.87 -3.38 6.75
C ALA A 10 4.64 -3.55 7.67
N ARG A 11 4.84 -3.69 8.99
CA ARG A 11 3.77 -3.78 10.02
C ARG A 11 2.73 -4.85 9.72
N LEU A 12 3.17 -6.11 9.64
CA LEU A 12 2.31 -7.23 9.27
C LEU A 12 1.02 -7.33 10.11
N ARG A 13 1.00 -6.81 11.34
CA ARG A 13 -0.18 -6.79 12.21
C ARG A 13 -1.36 -5.98 11.65
N THR A 14 -1.11 -5.04 10.72
CA THR A 14 -2.18 -4.24 10.08
C THR A 14 -2.78 -4.91 8.85
N LEU A 15 -2.13 -5.94 8.31
CA LEU A 15 -2.54 -6.62 7.09
C LEU A 15 -3.90 -7.35 7.21
N PRO A 16 -4.24 -8.04 8.33
CA PRO A 16 -5.54 -8.69 8.46
C PRO A 16 -6.71 -7.74 8.26
N LEU A 17 -6.62 -6.52 8.80
CA LEU A 17 -7.65 -5.49 8.60
C LEU A 17 -7.78 -5.09 7.12
N SER A 18 -6.64 -4.90 6.44
CA SER A 18 -6.63 -4.48 5.03
C SER A 18 -7.25 -5.53 4.11
N VAL A 19 -6.99 -6.82 4.34
CA VAL A 19 -7.48 -7.89 3.46
C VAL A 19 -8.89 -8.35 3.78
N SER A 20 -9.44 -8.02 4.95
CA SER A 20 -10.77 -8.48 5.38
C SER A 20 -11.87 -8.10 4.38
N GLY A 21 -11.84 -6.86 3.87
CA GLY A 21 -12.80 -6.40 2.86
C GLY A 21 -12.71 -7.17 1.55
N ILE A 22 -11.50 -7.53 1.11
CA ILE A 22 -11.30 -8.34 -0.10
C ILE A 22 -11.84 -9.75 0.10
N ILE A 23 -11.60 -10.36 1.27
CA ILE A 23 -12.11 -11.70 1.59
C ILE A 23 -13.63 -11.71 1.59
N VAL A 24 -14.27 -10.76 2.27
CA VAL A 24 -15.74 -10.66 2.33
C VAL A 24 -16.33 -10.39 0.95
N GLY A 25 -15.78 -9.44 0.19
CA GLY A 25 -16.24 -9.12 -1.16
C GLY A 25 -16.08 -10.30 -2.12
N SER A 26 -14.97 -11.04 -2.02
CA SER A 26 -14.73 -12.24 -2.83
C SER A 26 -15.68 -13.39 -2.47
N ALA A 27 -15.97 -13.58 -1.18
CA ALA A 27 -16.93 -14.57 -0.72
C ALA A 27 -18.35 -14.25 -1.23
N TYR A 28 -18.75 -12.98 -1.21
CA TYR A 28 -20.03 -12.54 -1.76
C TYR A 28 -20.09 -12.71 -3.29
N ALA A 29 -19.03 -12.37 -4.01
CA ALA A 29 -18.94 -12.59 -5.45
C ALA A 29 -19.09 -14.09 -5.78
N TYR A 30 -18.41 -14.96 -5.03
CA TYR A 30 -18.53 -16.40 -5.18
C TYR A 30 -19.97 -16.88 -4.95
N TYR A 31 -20.64 -16.39 -3.93
CA TYR A 31 -22.06 -16.69 -3.65
C TYR A 31 -22.97 -16.28 -4.81
N GLN A 32 -22.66 -15.17 -5.49
CA GLN A 32 -23.39 -14.70 -6.68
C GLN A 32 -23.00 -15.41 -7.99
N GLY A 33 -22.19 -16.46 -7.92
CA GLY A 33 -21.78 -17.26 -9.07
C GLY A 33 -20.54 -16.75 -9.83
N PHE A 34 -19.87 -15.70 -9.33
CA PHE A 34 -18.63 -15.19 -9.91
C PHE A 34 -17.43 -15.81 -9.20
N SER A 35 -16.66 -16.64 -9.88
CA SER A 35 -15.51 -17.33 -9.29
C SER A 35 -14.27 -17.25 -10.20
N ASP A 36 -13.51 -16.17 -10.07
CA ASP A 36 -12.19 -16.08 -10.70
C ASP A 36 -11.12 -15.88 -9.61
N TRP A 37 -10.41 -16.96 -9.26
CA TRP A 37 -9.36 -16.94 -8.25
C TRP A 37 -8.22 -15.96 -8.58
N ARG A 38 -7.98 -15.67 -9.88
CA ARG A 38 -6.94 -14.71 -10.31
C ARG A 38 -7.28 -13.30 -9.82
N ILE A 39 -8.56 -12.91 -9.92
CA ILE A 39 -9.04 -11.61 -9.41
C ILE A 39 -8.84 -11.55 -7.90
N VAL A 40 -9.21 -12.60 -7.17
CA VAL A 40 -9.05 -12.66 -5.70
C VAL A 40 -7.58 -12.51 -5.30
N VAL A 41 -6.70 -13.29 -5.92
CA VAL A 41 -5.25 -13.24 -5.60
C VAL A 41 -4.66 -11.86 -5.94
N LEU A 42 -4.95 -11.33 -7.12
CA LEU A 42 -4.44 -10.01 -7.54
C LEU A 42 -5.01 -8.89 -6.66
N ALA A 43 -6.26 -8.96 -6.23
CA ALA A 43 -6.87 -8.01 -5.31
C ALA A 43 -6.20 -8.06 -3.93
N LEU A 44 -5.93 -9.24 -3.39
CA LEU A 44 -5.18 -9.43 -2.15
C LEU A 44 -3.77 -8.85 -2.26
N LEU A 45 -3.04 -9.18 -3.33
CA LEU A 45 -1.68 -8.66 -3.54
C LEU A 45 -1.66 -7.14 -3.71
N THR A 46 -2.61 -6.55 -4.44
CA THR A 46 -2.75 -5.10 -4.59
C THR A 46 -3.00 -4.44 -3.23
N THR A 47 -3.92 -4.99 -2.44
CA THR A 47 -4.26 -4.47 -1.11
C THR A 47 -3.08 -4.57 -0.15
N LEU A 48 -2.37 -5.70 -0.13
CA LEU A 48 -1.14 -5.88 0.65
C LEU A 48 -0.06 -4.88 0.23
N GLY A 49 0.12 -4.70 -1.08
CA GLY A 49 1.07 -3.74 -1.63
C GLY A 49 0.77 -2.31 -1.19
N LEU A 50 -0.49 -1.85 -1.29
CA LEU A 50 -0.91 -0.53 -0.84
C LEU A 50 -0.72 -0.35 0.68
N GLN A 51 -1.01 -1.37 1.49
CA GLN A 51 -0.83 -1.31 2.94
C GLN A 51 0.65 -1.21 3.33
N VAL A 52 1.51 -2.03 2.70
CA VAL A 52 2.97 -1.96 2.94
C VAL A 52 3.53 -0.63 2.47
N LEU A 53 3.11 -0.15 1.30
CA LEU A 53 3.47 1.16 0.77
C LEU A 53 3.13 2.28 1.76
N SER A 54 1.90 2.29 2.28
CA SER A 54 1.46 3.28 3.28
C SER A 54 2.33 3.23 4.54
N ASN A 55 2.66 2.03 5.04
CA ASN A 55 3.51 1.86 6.21
C ASN A 55 4.94 2.38 5.97
N TYR A 56 5.54 2.09 4.80
CA TYR A 56 6.87 2.58 4.42
C TYR A 56 6.88 4.10 4.20
N ALA A 57 5.86 4.64 3.52
CA ALA A 57 5.73 6.08 3.30
C ALA A 57 5.59 6.84 4.64
N ASN A 58 4.82 6.29 5.58
CA ASN A 58 4.68 6.87 6.91
C ASN A 58 5.98 6.80 7.71
N ASP A 59 6.72 5.68 7.65
CA ASP A 59 8.01 5.56 8.34
C ASP A 59 9.04 6.54 7.76
N TYR A 60 9.07 6.68 6.42
CA TYR A 60 9.92 7.66 5.74
C TYR A 60 9.53 9.10 6.09
N GLY A 61 8.24 9.46 5.93
CA GLY A 61 7.77 10.83 6.10
C GLY A 61 7.92 11.33 7.54
N ASP A 62 7.50 10.53 8.51
CA ASP A 62 7.61 10.84 9.94
C ASP A 62 9.09 10.90 10.37
N GLY A 63 9.92 9.96 9.89
CA GLY A 63 11.35 9.94 10.19
C GLY A 63 12.11 11.16 9.66
N VAL A 64 11.80 11.61 8.44
CA VAL A 64 12.42 12.81 7.84
C VAL A 64 11.94 14.09 8.52
N LYS A 65 10.67 14.15 8.98
CA LYS A 65 10.11 15.31 9.68
C LYS A 65 10.49 15.35 11.17
N GLY A 66 10.99 14.24 11.75
CA GLY A 66 11.34 14.17 13.17
C GLY A 66 10.12 14.09 14.09
N THR A 67 8.92 13.84 13.58
CA THR A 67 7.68 13.76 14.37
C THR A 67 7.66 12.57 15.33
N ASP A 68 8.48 11.56 15.06
CA ASP A 68 8.60 10.34 15.85
C ASP A 68 9.71 10.38 16.94
N ALA A 69 10.37 11.51 17.17
CA ALA A 69 11.48 11.62 18.11
C ALA A 69 11.10 11.24 19.56
N ASN A 70 9.85 11.51 19.98
CA ASN A 70 9.31 11.23 21.30
C ASN A 70 8.13 10.24 21.30
N ARG A 71 8.04 9.39 20.26
CA ARG A 71 6.92 8.48 20.09
C ARG A 71 6.90 7.36 21.13
N ILE A 72 5.77 7.23 21.85
CA ILE A 72 5.48 6.08 22.70
C ILE A 72 4.80 5.02 21.83
N GLY A 73 5.40 3.82 21.69
CA GLY A 73 4.84 2.71 20.93
C GLY A 73 5.83 2.04 19.97
N GLU A 74 5.31 1.53 18.86
CA GLU A 74 6.12 0.79 17.89
C GLU A 74 7.18 1.68 17.23
N LYS A 75 8.44 1.22 17.27
CA LYS A 75 9.57 1.96 16.72
C LYS A 75 9.42 2.21 15.23
N ARG A 76 9.62 3.44 14.80
CA ARG A 76 9.83 3.82 13.41
C ARG A 76 11.29 3.56 13.05
N LEU A 77 11.53 2.82 11.97
CA LEU A 77 12.87 2.31 11.66
C LEU A 77 13.80 3.42 11.14
N VAL A 78 13.23 4.42 10.45
CA VAL A 78 13.98 5.59 9.98
C VAL A 78 14.35 6.49 11.15
N ALA A 79 13.40 6.83 12.03
CA ALA A 79 13.66 7.66 13.21
C ALA A 79 14.64 6.99 14.19
N ALA A 80 14.64 5.64 14.24
CA ALA A 80 15.58 4.87 15.07
C ALA A 80 16.96 4.69 14.41
N GLY A 81 17.18 5.19 13.19
CA GLY A 81 18.44 5.05 12.45
C GLY A 81 18.78 3.62 12.01
N ILE A 82 17.80 2.68 12.08
CA ILE A 82 17.98 1.27 11.69
C ILE A 82 17.92 1.10 10.17
N ILE A 83 17.06 1.88 9.51
CA ILE A 83 16.96 2.00 8.05
C ILE A 83 17.23 3.46 7.72
N THR A 84 18.10 3.73 6.73
CA THR A 84 18.33 5.12 6.32
C THR A 84 17.13 5.70 5.58
N ALA A 85 16.96 7.02 5.63
CA ALA A 85 15.89 7.71 4.88
C ALA A 85 15.97 7.40 3.37
N GLU A 86 17.19 7.33 2.80
CA GLU A 86 17.37 7.00 1.39
C GLU A 86 16.95 5.58 1.05
N GLN A 87 17.29 4.61 1.91
CA GLN A 87 16.87 3.22 1.74
C GLN A 87 15.34 3.10 1.81
N MET A 88 14.71 3.77 2.79
CA MET A 88 13.26 3.76 2.94
C MET A 88 12.56 4.44 1.76
N LYS A 89 13.10 5.57 1.28
CA LYS A 89 12.61 6.24 0.07
C LYS A 89 12.64 5.32 -1.15
N MET A 90 13.74 4.60 -1.34
CA MET A 90 13.86 3.63 -2.43
C MET A 90 12.83 2.49 -2.29
N ALA A 91 12.61 1.99 -1.07
CA ALA A 91 11.60 0.97 -0.80
C ALA A 91 10.17 1.49 -1.12
N VAL A 92 9.85 2.74 -0.79
CA VAL A 92 8.59 3.38 -1.18
C VAL A 92 8.42 3.41 -2.70
N ILE A 93 9.46 3.81 -3.44
CA ILE A 93 9.41 3.85 -4.91
C ILE A 93 9.20 2.45 -5.49
N ILE A 94 10.01 1.48 -5.07
CA ILE A 94 9.92 0.11 -5.57
C ILE A 94 8.55 -0.49 -5.26
N THR A 95 8.06 -0.35 -4.02
CA THR A 95 6.75 -0.87 -3.61
C THR A 95 5.62 -0.20 -4.40
N SER A 96 5.71 1.12 -4.67
CA SER A 96 4.74 1.83 -5.51
C SER A 96 4.66 1.26 -6.92
N ILE A 97 5.81 1.06 -7.56
CA ILE A 97 5.88 0.52 -8.91
C ILE A 97 5.33 -0.90 -8.97
N LEU A 98 5.77 -1.77 -8.05
CA LEU A 98 5.30 -3.17 -8.00
C LEU A 98 3.79 -3.24 -7.74
N THR A 99 3.28 -2.46 -6.79
CA THR A 99 1.85 -2.41 -6.48
C THR A 99 1.04 -1.91 -7.68
N PHE A 100 1.54 -0.89 -8.39
CA PHE A 100 0.88 -0.37 -9.58
C PHE A 100 0.83 -1.40 -10.70
N ILE A 101 1.91 -2.14 -10.96
CA ILE A 101 1.94 -3.22 -11.95
C ILE A 101 0.91 -4.31 -11.60
N ILE A 102 0.85 -4.73 -10.32
CA ILE A 102 -0.12 -5.73 -9.86
C ILE A 102 -1.56 -5.21 -10.03
N ALA A 103 -1.81 -3.94 -9.71
CA ALA A 103 -3.11 -3.31 -9.89
C ALA A 103 -3.53 -3.25 -11.38
N LEU A 104 -2.59 -2.96 -12.29
CA LEU A 104 -2.86 -3.01 -13.73
C LEU A 104 -3.21 -4.42 -14.21
N LEU A 105 -2.50 -5.44 -13.70
CA LEU A 105 -2.82 -6.85 -13.99
C LEU A 105 -4.22 -7.22 -13.46
N LEU A 106 -4.56 -6.77 -12.24
CA LEU A 106 -5.90 -6.96 -11.68
C LEU A 106 -6.97 -6.36 -12.58
N ILE A 107 -6.80 -5.10 -13.00
CA ILE A 107 -7.74 -4.39 -13.86
C ILE A 107 -7.89 -5.10 -15.20
N TYR A 108 -6.78 -5.55 -15.78
CA TYR A 108 -6.80 -6.29 -17.04
C TYR A 108 -7.55 -7.62 -16.93
N VAL A 109 -7.33 -8.39 -15.86
CA VAL A 109 -8.01 -9.66 -15.61
C VAL A 109 -9.49 -9.45 -15.30
N ALA A 110 -9.85 -8.40 -14.57
CA ALA A 110 -11.22 -8.13 -14.14
C ALA A 110 -12.10 -7.58 -15.26
N PHE A 111 -11.58 -6.69 -16.10
CA PHE A 111 -12.37 -5.97 -17.10
C PHE A 111 -12.00 -6.30 -18.55
N GLY A 112 -10.79 -6.84 -18.79
CA GLY A 112 -10.31 -7.18 -20.13
C GLY A 112 -10.31 -5.98 -21.08
N LYS A 113 -10.65 -6.26 -22.34
CA LYS A 113 -10.78 -5.24 -23.39
C LYS A 113 -12.22 -4.71 -23.53
N GLU A 114 -13.18 -5.33 -22.88
CA GLU A 114 -14.62 -5.09 -23.10
C GLU A 114 -15.15 -3.89 -22.34
N ASN A 115 -14.52 -3.52 -21.21
CA ASN A 115 -14.96 -2.43 -20.34
C ASN A 115 -13.88 -1.35 -20.16
N PHE A 116 -13.51 -0.70 -21.27
CA PHE A 116 -12.48 0.36 -21.25
C PHE A 116 -12.77 1.48 -20.26
N ALA A 117 -14.01 1.92 -20.15
CA ALA A 117 -14.39 3.00 -19.21
C ALA A 117 -14.15 2.60 -17.76
N LEU A 118 -14.53 1.39 -17.36
CA LEU A 118 -14.25 0.87 -16.01
C LEU A 118 -12.75 0.71 -15.78
N SER A 119 -12.00 0.17 -16.74
CA SER A 119 -10.55 0.04 -16.65
C SER A 119 -9.89 1.40 -16.38
N LEU A 120 -10.30 2.45 -17.10
CA LEU A 120 -9.77 3.80 -16.92
C LEU A 120 -10.09 4.36 -15.53
N ILE A 121 -11.32 4.20 -15.06
CA ILE A 121 -11.74 4.63 -13.71
C ILE A 121 -10.87 3.95 -12.64
N PHE A 122 -10.70 2.64 -12.71
CA PHE A 122 -9.90 1.90 -11.73
C PHE A 122 -8.40 2.21 -11.82
N ILE A 123 -7.86 2.53 -13.01
CA ILE A 123 -6.48 3.03 -13.15
C ILE A 123 -6.34 4.37 -12.42
N LEU A 124 -7.26 5.30 -12.63
CA LEU A 124 -7.24 6.62 -11.95
C LEU A 124 -7.36 6.47 -10.43
N LEU A 125 -8.24 5.58 -9.96
CA LEU A 125 -8.36 5.25 -8.54
C LEU A 125 -7.08 4.63 -7.98
N GLY A 126 -6.41 3.75 -8.74
CA GLY A 126 -5.13 3.15 -8.35
C GLY A 126 -4.02 4.20 -8.21
N ILE A 127 -3.89 5.10 -9.19
CA ILE A 127 -2.94 6.22 -9.14
C ILE A 127 -3.26 7.13 -7.94
N GLY A 128 -4.53 7.46 -7.75
CA GLY A 128 -5.00 8.27 -6.61
C GLY A 128 -4.68 7.62 -5.27
N SER A 129 -4.87 6.31 -5.14
CA SER A 129 -4.59 5.55 -3.91
C SER A 129 -3.10 5.55 -3.56
N ILE A 130 -2.23 5.32 -4.55
CA ILE A 130 -0.77 5.41 -4.36
C ILE A 130 -0.36 6.83 -3.98
N GLY A 131 -0.88 7.82 -4.69
CA GLY A 131 -0.64 9.23 -4.40
C GLY A 131 -1.09 9.62 -3.00
N ALA A 132 -2.28 9.19 -2.58
CA ALA A 132 -2.81 9.43 -1.23
C ALA A 132 -1.94 8.77 -0.15
N ALA A 133 -1.53 7.50 -0.33
CA ALA A 133 -0.67 6.80 0.60
C ALA A 133 0.67 7.52 0.84
N ILE A 134 1.27 8.05 -0.22
CA ILE A 134 2.53 8.81 -0.13
C ILE A 134 2.31 10.20 0.46
N LYS A 135 1.33 10.96 -0.07
CA LYS A 135 1.05 12.34 0.32
C LYS A 135 0.54 12.48 1.75
N TYR A 136 0.11 11.39 2.37
CA TYR A 136 -0.32 11.41 3.78
C TYR A 136 0.77 11.95 4.71
N THR A 137 2.01 11.49 4.55
CA THR A 137 3.14 11.89 5.43
C THR A 137 4.32 12.51 4.69
N VAL A 138 4.44 12.30 3.36
CA VAL A 138 5.60 12.72 2.58
C VAL A 138 5.38 14.09 1.92
N GLY A 139 6.40 14.96 2.04
CA GLY A 139 6.43 16.28 1.40
C GLY A 139 5.96 17.42 2.29
N LYS A 140 6.15 18.65 1.78
CA LYS A 140 5.84 19.89 2.52
C LYS A 140 4.33 20.06 2.82
N SER A 141 3.49 19.57 1.93
CA SER A 141 2.01 19.63 2.02
C SER A 141 1.39 18.28 2.36
N ALA A 142 2.04 17.48 3.21
CA ALA A 142 1.52 16.21 3.67
C ALA A 142 0.29 16.44 4.56
N TYR A 143 -0.86 15.91 4.13
CA TYR A 143 -2.15 16.22 4.76
C TYR A 143 -2.39 15.47 6.08
N GLY A 144 -1.63 14.42 6.37
CA GLY A 144 -1.71 13.72 7.66
C GLY A 144 -1.30 14.55 8.88
N TYR A 145 -0.70 15.73 8.65
CA TYR A 145 -0.33 16.68 9.72
C TYR A 145 -1.21 17.94 9.74
N SER A 146 -2.21 18.00 8.85
CA SER A 146 -3.15 19.12 8.72
C SER A 146 -4.44 18.74 9.43
N GLY A 147 -4.43 18.63 10.75
CA GLY A 147 -5.60 18.32 11.56
C GLY A 147 -5.77 19.28 12.67
#